data_6358123d0024c32a316765ca040398bc
#
_entry.id   6358123d0024c32a316765ca040398bc
#
_cell.length_a   1.000
_cell.length_b   1.000
_cell.length_c   1.000
_cell.angle_alpha   90.00
_cell.angle_beta   90.00
_cell.angle_gamma   90.00
#
_symmetry.space_group_name_H-M   'P 1'
#
loop_
_entity.id
_entity.type
_entity.pdbx_description
1 polymer ?
#
loop_
_entity_poly.entity_id
_entity_poly.type
_entity_poly.pdbx_seq_one_letter_code
_entity_poly.pdbx_strand_id
1 'polypeptide(L)'
;VVNSMAGIEAPGNDVRLTINSEIQKTAESVLEGYKGAVVVMNPKTGAVLACASSPTYDINDVDDILAQAASGTDATNGALINRATSAVYAPGSTFKLVTLTALIEGNLATPSTTVDAPAQMTIGNASVTNADDIGYGAITLAQALAVSSNMPGVQFGEEVGSDLLVKTAQK
;
A
#
# COMPACT_ATOMS: atom_id res chain seq x y z
N VAL A 1 5.68 -26.85 -29.41
CA VAL A 1 6.33 -28.18 -29.57
C VAL A 1 6.37 -28.56 -31.04
N VAL A 2 5.24 -28.58 -31.80
CA VAL A 2 5.18 -29.00 -33.19
C VAL A 2 6.02 -28.08 -34.10
N ASN A 3 5.93 -26.74 -33.95
CA ASN A 3 6.70 -25.79 -34.72
C ASN A 3 8.21 -25.89 -34.46
N SER A 4 8.60 -26.11 -33.20
CA SER A 4 10.01 -26.30 -32.85
C SER A 4 10.60 -27.54 -33.44
N MET A 5 9.84 -28.65 -33.56
CA MET A 5 10.28 -29.89 -34.23
C MET A 5 10.40 -29.73 -35.76
N ALA A 6 9.69 -28.78 -36.34
CA ALA A 6 9.73 -28.46 -37.76
C ALA A 6 10.77 -27.37 -38.11
N GLY A 7 11.54 -26.88 -37.12
CA GLY A 7 12.50 -25.79 -37.34
C GLY A 7 11.85 -24.44 -37.69
N ILE A 8 10.55 -24.30 -37.40
CA ILE A 8 9.81 -23.05 -37.65
C ILE A 8 9.93 -22.19 -36.37
N GLU A 9 10.52 -21.01 -36.51
CA GLU A 9 10.47 -20.01 -35.47
C GLU A 9 9.02 -19.64 -35.18
N ALA A 10 8.57 -19.86 -33.93
CA ALA A 10 7.28 -19.37 -33.49
C ALA A 10 7.43 -17.88 -33.13
N PRO A 11 6.94 -16.95 -33.97
CA PRO A 11 6.98 -15.53 -33.60
C PRO A 11 6.19 -15.34 -32.34
N GLY A 12 6.79 -14.64 -31.35
CA GLY A 12 6.08 -14.17 -30.20
C GLY A 12 5.04 -13.12 -30.59
N ASN A 13 4.03 -12.93 -29.73
CA ASN A 13 3.11 -11.82 -29.91
C ASN A 13 3.66 -10.58 -29.19
N ASP A 14 3.43 -9.41 -29.77
CA ASP A 14 3.72 -8.15 -29.11
C ASP A 14 2.80 -7.92 -27.91
N VAL A 15 3.37 -7.45 -26.80
CA VAL A 15 2.61 -7.06 -25.61
C VAL A 15 2.76 -5.56 -25.40
N ARG A 16 1.64 -4.83 -25.45
CA ARG A 16 1.61 -3.40 -25.19
C ARG A 16 1.20 -3.16 -23.72
N LEU A 17 2.10 -2.53 -22.97
CA LEU A 17 1.87 -2.15 -21.58
C LEU A 17 1.46 -0.67 -21.47
N THR A 18 0.87 -0.31 -20.33
CA THR A 18 0.59 1.07 -19.94
C THR A 18 1.78 1.74 -19.25
N ILE A 19 2.85 1.00 -18.98
CA ILE A 19 4.06 1.51 -18.35
C ILE A 19 4.68 2.62 -19.19
N ASN A 20 5.00 3.74 -18.52
CA ASN A 20 5.77 4.83 -19.09
C ASN A 20 7.22 4.72 -18.61
N SER A 21 8.17 4.60 -19.54
CA SER A 21 9.58 4.35 -19.20
C SER A 21 10.22 5.45 -18.36
N GLU A 22 9.85 6.72 -18.56
CA GLU A 22 10.40 7.83 -17.80
C GLU A 22 9.88 7.85 -16.36
N ILE A 23 8.57 7.57 -16.18
CA ILE A 23 7.97 7.44 -14.85
C ILE A 23 8.54 6.21 -14.12
N GLN A 24 8.73 5.10 -14.84
CA GLN A 24 9.33 3.87 -14.29
C GLN A 24 10.75 4.13 -13.79
N LYS A 25 11.61 4.75 -14.58
CA LYS A 25 12.98 5.12 -14.18
C LYS A 25 13.00 6.02 -12.96
N THR A 26 12.10 7.00 -12.90
CA THR A 26 11.97 7.87 -11.74
C THR A 26 11.57 7.07 -10.50
N ALA A 27 10.58 6.17 -10.63
CA ALA A 27 10.13 5.31 -9.53
C ALA A 27 11.26 4.39 -9.03
N GLU A 28 12.09 3.86 -9.92
CA GLU A 28 13.26 3.06 -9.56
C GLU A 28 14.32 3.89 -8.85
N SER A 29 14.60 5.10 -9.34
CA SER A 29 15.63 5.96 -8.75
C SER A 29 15.29 6.42 -7.32
N VAL A 30 14.01 6.68 -7.02
CA VAL A 30 13.60 7.06 -5.65
C VAL A 30 13.62 5.88 -4.68
N LEU A 31 13.65 4.65 -5.18
CA LEU A 31 13.79 3.44 -4.37
C LEU A 31 15.24 3.05 -4.11
N GLU A 32 16.21 3.73 -4.73
CA GLU A 32 17.62 3.42 -4.52
C GLU A 32 18.00 3.53 -3.05
N GLY A 33 18.61 2.47 -2.51
CA GLY A 33 18.96 2.37 -1.09
C GLY A 33 17.81 2.00 -0.14
N TYR A 34 16.58 1.86 -0.65
CA TYR A 34 15.43 1.44 0.15
C TYR A 34 14.98 0.01 -0.21
N LYS A 35 14.29 -0.65 0.73
CA LYS A 35 13.60 -1.91 0.50
C LYS A 35 12.09 -1.64 0.46
N GLY A 36 11.50 -1.68 -0.72
CA GLY A 36 10.11 -1.27 -0.88
C GLY A 36 9.58 -1.36 -2.31
N ALA A 37 8.49 -0.67 -2.57
CA ALA A 37 7.88 -0.58 -3.90
C ALA A 37 7.27 0.80 -4.16
N VAL A 38 7.23 1.18 -5.43
CA VAL A 38 6.50 2.37 -5.92
C VAL A 38 5.56 1.92 -7.03
N VAL A 39 4.29 2.28 -6.91
CA VAL A 39 3.28 2.06 -7.96
C VAL A 39 2.68 3.41 -8.32
N VAL A 40 2.70 3.75 -9.61
CA VAL A 40 2.09 4.96 -10.15
C VAL A 40 0.93 4.58 -11.06
N MET A 41 -0.26 5.06 -10.73
CA MET A 41 -1.48 4.74 -11.46
C MET A 41 -2.23 5.99 -11.90
N ASN A 42 -2.90 5.91 -13.03
CA ASN A 42 -3.89 6.89 -13.42
C ASN A 42 -5.23 6.56 -12.71
N PRO A 43 -5.72 7.42 -11.79
CA PRO A 43 -6.90 7.08 -10.99
C PRO A 43 -8.21 7.06 -11.80
N LYS A 44 -8.24 7.66 -13.00
CA LYS A 44 -9.43 7.70 -13.84
C LYS A 44 -9.57 6.44 -14.71
N THR A 45 -8.45 5.82 -15.09
CA THR A 45 -8.44 4.71 -16.04
C THR A 45 -7.98 3.40 -15.42
N GLY A 46 -7.35 3.44 -14.23
CA GLY A 46 -6.69 2.30 -13.61
C GLY A 46 -5.36 1.91 -14.27
N ALA A 47 -4.92 2.65 -15.30
CA ALA A 47 -3.68 2.33 -15.99
C ALA A 47 -2.47 2.46 -15.06
N VAL A 48 -1.67 1.39 -14.94
CA VAL A 48 -0.41 1.39 -14.20
C VAL A 48 0.68 2.02 -15.09
N LEU A 49 1.23 3.14 -14.65
CA LEU A 49 2.25 3.91 -15.37
C LEU A 49 3.67 3.55 -14.93
N ALA A 50 3.83 3.10 -13.69
CA ALA A 50 5.06 2.54 -13.16
C ALA A 50 4.75 1.50 -12.08
N CYS A 51 5.61 0.48 -11.99
CA CYS A 51 5.56 -0.55 -10.94
C CYS A 51 7.01 -0.98 -10.64
N ALA A 52 7.61 -0.33 -9.65
CA ALA A 52 8.99 -0.54 -9.25
C ALA A 52 9.07 -1.29 -7.92
N SER A 53 10.04 -2.17 -7.80
CA SER A 53 10.35 -2.95 -6.57
C SER A 53 11.83 -2.90 -6.30
N SER A 54 12.21 -2.73 -5.03
CA SER A 54 13.62 -2.71 -4.60
C SER A 54 13.82 -3.59 -3.37
N PRO A 55 14.92 -4.36 -3.27
CA PRO A 55 15.96 -4.55 -4.27
C PRO A 55 15.44 -5.18 -5.57
N THR A 56 16.14 -4.95 -6.64
CA THR A 56 15.88 -5.55 -7.95
C THR A 56 17.17 -6.17 -8.50
N TYR A 57 17.11 -6.73 -9.70
CA TYR A 57 18.25 -7.36 -10.36
C TYR A 57 18.28 -6.93 -11.85
N ASP A 58 19.47 -7.03 -12.46
CA ASP A 58 19.58 -6.90 -13.91
C ASP A 58 19.04 -8.18 -14.58
N ILE A 59 18.15 -8.00 -15.54
CA ILE A 59 17.56 -9.14 -16.29
C ILE A 59 18.63 -9.93 -17.05
N ASN A 60 19.77 -9.31 -17.38
CA ASN A 60 20.87 -9.99 -18.05
C ASN A 60 21.62 -10.94 -17.09
N ASP A 61 21.49 -10.77 -15.79
CA ASP A 61 22.12 -11.60 -14.74
C ASP A 61 21.13 -12.60 -14.13
N VAL A 62 19.98 -12.84 -14.77
CA VAL A 62 18.88 -13.65 -14.21
C VAL A 62 19.31 -15.06 -13.85
N ASP A 63 20.17 -15.71 -14.64
CA ASP A 63 20.65 -17.07 -14.38
C ASP A 63 21.49 -17.14 -13.11
N ASP A 64 22.34 -16.15 -12.87
CA ASP A 64 23.17 -16.07 -11.67
C ASP A 64 22.28 -15.79 -10.42
N ILE A 65 21.28 -14.92 -10.53
CA ILE A 65 20.33 -14.64 -9.46
C ILE A 65 19.50 -15.88 -9.12
N LEU A 66 19.05 -16.64 -10.10
CA LEU A 66 18.32 -17.88 -9.87
C LEU A 66 19.19 -18.96 -9.24
N ALA A 67 20.45 -19.07 -9.64
CA ALA A 67 21.42 -19.99 -9.02
C ALA A 67 21.68 -19.62 -7.54
N GLN A 68 21.84 -18.33 -7.24
CA GLN A 68 21.97 -17.83 -5.87
C GLN A 68 20.72 -18.13 -5.03
N ALA A 69 19.50 -17.92 -5.58
CA ALA A 69 18.26 -18.23 -4.90
C ALA A 69 18.15 -19.74 -4.60
N ALA A 70 18.57 -20.60 -5.54
CA ALA A 70 18.54 -22.05 -5.39
C ALA A 70 19.54 -22.57 -4.34
N SER A 71 20.59 -21.81 -4.01
CA SER A 71 21.58 -22.17 -3.00
C SER A 71 21.03 -22.16 -1.55
N GLY A 72 19.83 -21.65 -1.36
CA GLY A 72 19.18 -21.57 -0.04
C GLY A 72 19.74 -20.46 0.87
N THR A 73 20.66 -19.65 0.38
CA THR A 73 21.13 -18.45 1.06
C THR A 73 20.29 -17.24 0.59
N ASP A 74 19.99 -16.30 1.47
CA ASP A 74 19.32 -15.02 1.08
C ASP A 74 20.33 -14.08 0.35
N ALA A 75 21.17 -14.66 -0.51
CA ALA A 75 22.18 -13.91 -1.27
C ALA A 75 21.55 -12.90 -2.23
N THR A 76 20.31 -13.15 -2.67
CA THR A 76 19.56 -12.22 -3.53
C THR A 76 19.01 -11.01 -2.79
N ASN A 77 19.07 -10.99 -1.45
CA ASN A 77 18.45 -9.96 -0.60
C ASN A 77 16.96 -9.74 -0.93
N GLY A 78 16.29 -10.77 -1.47
CA GLY A 78 14.89 -10.72 -1.90
C GLY A 78 14.67 -9.93 -3.20
N ALA A 79 15.65 -9.83 -4.08
CA ALA A 79 15.54 -9.15 -5.38
C ALA A 79 14.48 -9.78 -6.30
N LEU A 80 14.22 -11.10 -6.15
CA LEU A 80 13.19 -11.82 -6.91
C LEU A 80 11.76 -11.55 -6.43
N ILE A 81 11.59 -10.86 -5.29
CA ILE A 81 10.26 -10.54 -4.76
C ILE A 81 9.76 -9.26 -5.40
N ASN A 82 8.68 -9.33 -6.17
CA ASN A 82 7.96 -8.14 -6.58
C ASN A 82 7.18 -7.60 -5.39
N ARG A 83 7.75 -6.61 -4.70
CA ARG A 83 7.16 -6.04 -3.47
C ARG A 83 5.89 -5.24 -3.70
N ALA A 84 5.67 -4.77 -4.92
CA ALA A 84 4.44 -4.08 -5.27
C ALA A 84 3.21 -5.01 -5.26
N THR A 85 3.41 -6.30 -5.54
CA THR A 85 2.32 -7.28 -5.70
C THR A 85 2.34 -8.41 -4.67
N SER A 86 3.50 -8.68 -4.06
CA SER A 86 3.69 -9.87 -3.21
C SER A 86 4.09 -9.55 -1.77
N ALA A 87 4.43 -8.29 -1.45
CA ALA A 87 4.73 -7.89 -0.07
C ALA A 87 3.49 -7.37 0.64
N VAL A 88 3.46 -7.55 1.96
CA VAL A 88 2.42 -7.05 2.86
C VAL A 88 3.03 -5.98 3.74
N TYR A 89 2.36 -4.85 3.82
CA TYR A 89 2.78 -3.69 4.61
C TYR A 89 1.72 -3.29 5.62
N ALA A 90 2.14 -2.80 6.79
CA ALA A 90 1.23 -2.18 7.72
C ALA A 90 0.69 -0.87 7.11
N PRO A 91 -0.64 -0.68 6.99
CA PRO A 91 -1.21 0.47 6.29
C PRO A 91 -0.98 1.80 7.03
N GLY A 92 -0.74 1.75 8.34
CA GLY A 92 -0.62 2.95 9.15
C GLY A 92 -1.83 3.86 9.02
N SER A 93 -1.60 5.22 9.05
CA SER A 93 -2.68 6.21 8.95
C SER A 93 -3.51 6.16 7.66
N THR A 94 -3.07 5.46 6.62
CA THR A 94 -3.89 5.28 5.42
C THR A 94 -5.15 4.45 5.72
N PHE A 95 -5.11 3.59 6.74
CA PHE A 95 -6.28 2.82 7.18
C PHE A 95 -7.39 3.68 7.79
N LYS A 96 -7.10 4.91 8.20
CA LYS A 96 -8.13 5.86 8.67
C LYS A 96 -9.18 6.15 7.61
N LEU A 97 -8.83 6.09 6.33
CA LEU A 97 -9.80 6.22 5.24
C LEU A 97 -10.86 5.11 5.32
N VAL A 98 -10.45 3.87 5.58
CA VAL A 98 -11.38 2.74 5.75
C VAL A 98 -12.28 2.97 6.97
N THR A 99 -11.69 3.34 8.11
CA THR A 99 -12.42 3.57 9.36
C THR A 99 -13.45 4.70 9.21
N LEU A 100 -13.06 5.83 8.63
CA LEU A 100 -13.97 6.96 8.46
C LEU A 100 -15.04 6.69 7.39
N THR A 101 -14.69 5.95 6.33
CA THR A 101 -15.69 5.50 5.35
C THR A 101 -16.73 4.58 6.01
N ALA A 102 -16.29 3.64 6.84
CA ALA A 102 -17.20 2.76 7.59
C ALA A 102 -18.15 3.56 8.50
N LEU A 103 -17.65 4.59 9.20
CA LEU A 103 -18.47 5.49 10.01
C LEU A 103 -19.56 6.18 9.21
N ILE A 104 -19.20 6.74 8.06
CA ILE A 104 -20.12 7.51 7.21
C ILE A 104 -21.14 6.57 6.55
N GLU A 105 -20.69 5.46 5.97
CA GLU A 105 -21.58 4.48 5.33
C GLU A 105 -22.51 3.77 6.33
N GLY A 106 -22.05 3.57 7.57
CA GLY A 106 -22.84 3.05 8.67
C GLY A 106 -23.83 4.05 9.26
N ASN A 107 -23.86 5.31 8.77
CA ASN A 107 -24.64 6.42 9.32
C ASN A 107 -24.37 6.69 10.83
N LEU A 108 -23.16 6.34 11.30
CA LEU A 108 -22.74 6.57 12.67
C LEU A 108 -22.23 8.00 12.87
N ALA A 109 -21.69 8.60 11.81
CA ALA A 109 -21.20 9.97 11.84
C ALA A 109 -21.24 10.61 10.44
N THR A 110 -21.01 11.92 10.41
CA THR A 110 -20.86 12.71 9.17
C THR A 110 -19.50 13.42 9.19
N PRO A 111 -19.02 13.97 8.06
CA PRO A 111 -17.79 14.74 8.04
C PRO A 111 -17.78 15.94 9.01
N SER A 112 -18.95 16.47 9.37
CA SER A 112 -19.12 17.59 10.30
C SER A 112 -19.35 17.16 11.76
N THR A 113 -19.44 15.86 12.05
CA THR A 113 -19.53 15.36 13.42
C THR A 113 -18.30 15.77 14.19
N THR A 114 -18.52 16.40 15.36
CA THR A 114 -17.44 16.85 16.24
C THR A 114 -16.92 15.70 17.09
N VAL A 115 -15.61 15.60 17.21
CA VAL A 115 -14.88 14.67 18.06
C VAL A 115 -13.94 15.43 18.98
N ASP A 116 -13.75 14.93 20.17
CA ASP A 116 -12.70 15.43 21.05
C ASP A 116 -11.36 14.77 20.67
N ALA A 117 -10.34 15.58 20.44
CA ALA A 117 -9.04 15.11 19.98
C ALA A 117 -7.91 15.56 20.93
N PRO A 118 -7.89 15.04 22.19
CA PRO A 118 -6.79 15.29 23.10
C PRO A 118 -5.48 14.70 22.55
N ALA A 119 -4.36 15.09 23.12
CA ALA A 119 -3.06 14.53 22.76
C ALA A 119 -3.01 13.00 22.93
N GLN A 120 -3.69 12.51 23.96
CA GLN A 120 -3.71 11.11 24.37
C GLN A 120 -5.09 10.71 24.88
N MET A 121 -5.50 9.49 24.60
CA MET A 121 -6.71 8.87 25.12
C MET A 121 -6.45 7.41 25.50
N THR A 122 -7.10 6.95 26.57
CA THR A 122 -6.97 5.56 27.04
C THR A 122 -8.22 4.77 26.66
N ILE A 123 -8.02 3.57 26.13
CA ILE A 123 -9.08 2.60 25.85
C ILE A 123 -8.68 1.26 26.49
N GLY A 124 -9.48 0.79 27.44
CA GLY A 124 -9.07 -0.37 28.25
C GLY A 124 -7.73 -0.14 28.95
N ASN A 125 -6.76 -1.01 28.68
CA ASN A 125 -5.39 -0.90 29.21
C ASN A 125 -4.39 -0.29 28.19
N ALA A 126 -4.87 0.13 27.01
CA ALA A 126 -4.04 0.71 25.98
C ALA A 126 -4.13 2.24 25.98
N SER A 127 -3.01 2.89 25.73
CA SER A 127 -2.94 4.32 25.50
C SER A 127 -2.71 4.59 24.01
N VAL A 128 -3.52 5.46 23.44
CA VAL A 128 -3.42 5.91 22.04
C VAL A 128 -3.08 7.39 22.04
N THR A 129 -2.03 7.76 21.34
CA THR A 129 -1.59 9.16 21.18
C THR A 129 -1.75 9.63 19.74
N ASN A 130 -1.91 10.93 19.55
CA ASN A 130 -1.69 11.55 18.25
C ASN A 130 -0.18 11.62 17.96
N ALA A 131 0.19 11.85 16.69
CA ALA A 131 1.57 12.13 16.35
C ALA A 131 2.08 13.36 17.13
N ASP A 132 3.34 13.29 17.55
CA ASP A 132 4.03 14.35 18.30
C ASP A 132 3.30 14.79 19.59
N ASP A 133 2.43 13.91 20.13
CA ASP A 133 1.63 14.17 21.33
C ASP A 133 0.80 15.48 21.27
N ILE A 134 0.31 15.83 20.06
CA ILE A 134 -0.45 17.05 19.84
C ILE A 134 -1.93 16.82 20.14
N GLY A 135 -2.51 17.66 21.00
CA GLY A 135 -3.95 17.79 21.22
C GLY A 135 -4.56 18.85 20.32
N TYR A 136 -5.68 18.53 19.68
CA TYR A 136 -6.39 19.43 18.77
C TYR A 136 -7.68 19.98 19.35
N GLY A 137 -8.10 19.50 20.54
CA GLY A 137 -9.37 19.87 21.15
C GLY A 137 -10.57 19.34 20.35
N ALA A 138 -11.68 20.07 20.39
CA ALA A 138 -12.88 19.69 19.65
C ALA A 138 -12.74 20.08 18.18
N ILE A 139 -12.71 19.08 17.29
CA ILE A 139 -12.56 19.23 15.83
C ILE A 139 -13.60 18.37 15.10
N THR A 140 -13.89 18.68 13.84
CA THR A 140 -14.75 17.83 13.00
C THR A 140 -14.02 16.58 12.53
N LEU A 141 -14.75 15.52 12.13
CA LEU A 141 -14.15 14.34 11.50
C LEU A 141 -13.31 14.68 10.27
N ALA A 142 -13.76 15.63 9.45
CA ALA A 142 -12.99 16.10 8.31
C ALA A 142 -11.66 16.74 8.73
N GLN A 143 -11.67 17.57 9.78
CA GLN A 143 -10.45 18.15 10.34
C GLN A 143 -9.56 17.08 10.98
N ALA A 144 -10.14 16.12 11.70
CA ALA A 144 -9.40 15.02 12.30
C ALA A 144 -8.65 14.18 11.26
N LEU A 145 -9.26 13.93 10.10
CA LEU A 145 -8.58 13.28 8.98
C LEU A 145 -7.44 14.15 8.44
N ALA A 146 -7.68 15.44 8.24
CA ALA A 146 -6.68 16.37 7.70
C ALA A 146 -5.40 16.45 8.56
N VAL A 147 -5.56 16.42 9.90
CA VAL A 147 -4.42 16.42 10.84
C VAL A 147 -3.97 15.01 11.23
N SER A 148 -4.57 13.98 10.63
CA SER A 148 -4.27 12.58 10.93
C SER A 148 -4.44 12.20 12.41
N SER A 149 -5.46 12.77 13.11
CA SER A 149 -5.75 12.41 14.49
C SER A 149 -6.13 10.92 14.63
N ASN A 150 -5.65 10.28 15.70
CA ASN A 150 -6.00 8.90 16.05
C ASN A 150 -7.31 8.82 16.85
N MET A 151 -7.78 9.93 17.38
CA MET A 151 -8.88 9.97 18.37
C MET A 151 -10.24 9.52 17.81
N PRO A 152 -10.61 9.79 16.55
CA PRO A 152 -11.86 9.23 16.00
C PRO A 152 -11.92 7.70 16.04
N GLY A 153 -10.79 7.03 15.78
CA GLY A 153 -10.71 5.57 15.85
C GLY A 153 -10.92 5.04 17.29
N VAL A 154 -10.49 5.79 18.30
CA VAL A 154 -10.71 5.45 19.71
C VAL A 154 -12.17 5.66 20.12
N GLN A 155 -12.77 6.79 19.70
CA GLN A 155 -14.13 7.16 20.11
C GLN A 155 -15.22 6.31 19.45
N PHE A 156 -15.04 5.98 18.16
CA PHE A 156 -16.06 5.30 17.37
C PHE A 156 -15.72 3.84 17.04
N GLY A 157 -14.56 3.33 17.49
CA GLY A 157 -14.10 1.99 17.12
C GLY A 157 -15.05 0.88 17.55
N GLU A 158 -15.66 0.98 18.71
CA GLU A 158 -16.66 0.03 19.21
C GLU A 158 -17.96 0.11 18.43
N GLU A 159 -18.42 1.31 18.04
CA GLU A 159 -19.65 1.52 17.31
C GLU A 159 -19.55 1.02 15.87
N VAL A 160 -18.40 1.20 15.22
CA VAL A 160 -18.11 0.65 13.87
C VAL A 160 -18.15 -0.87 13.91
N GLY A 161 -17.52 -1.46 14.91
CA GLY A 161 -17.38 -2.90 15.04
C GLY A 161 -16.55 -3.56 13.93
N SER A 162 -16.14 -4.79 14.16
CA SER A 162 -15.28 -5.53 13.24
C SER A 162 -15.94 -5.82 11.89
N ASP A 163 -17.22 -6.17 11.90
CA ASP A 163 -17.93 -6.61 10.70
C ASP A 163 -18.07 -5.50 9.66
N LEU A 164 -18.46 -4.29 10.10
CA LEU A 164 -18.58 -3.15 9.21
C LEU A 164 -17.22 -2.70 8.70
N LEU A 165 -16.20 -2.71 9.57
CA LEU A 165 -14.83 -2.35 9.22
C LEU A 165 -14.28 -3.29 8.14
N VAL A 166 -14.38 -4.61 8.34
CA VAL A 166 -13.93 -5.63 7.38
C VAL A 166 -14.68 -5.50 6.06
N LYS A 167 -16.02 -5.35 6.10
CA LYS A 167 -16.84 -5.17 4.90
C LYS A 167 -16.45 -3.93 4.10
N THR A 168 -16.10 -2.84 4.79
CA THR A 168 -15.66 -1.60 4.13
C THR A 168 -14.26 -1.76 3.55
N ALA A 169 -13.36 -2.45 4.25
CA ALA A 169 -12.00 -2.71 3.76
C ALA A 169 -11.94 -3.62 2.53
N GLN A 170 -12.99 -4.42 2.28
CA GLN A 170 -13.08 -5.34 1.14
C GLN A 170 -13.64 -4.68 -0.14
N LYS A 171 -14.09 -3.44 -0.07
CA LYS A 171 -14.57 -2.66 -1.22
C LYS A 171 -13.43 -2.04 -2.02
#